data_4418e11081ce94129b4feabc0ecf7f66
#
_entry.id   4418e11081ce94129b4feabc0ecf7f66
#
_cell.length_a   1.000
_cell.length_b   1.000
_cell.length_c   1.000
_cell.angle_alpha   90.00
_cell.angle_beta   90.00
_cell.angle_gamma   90.00
#
_symmetry.space_group_name_H-M   'P 1'
#
loop_
_entity.id
_entity.type
_entity.pdbx_description
1 polymer ?
#
loop_
_entity_poly.entity_id
_entity_poly.type
_entity_poly.pdbx_seq_one_letter_code
_entity_poly.pdbx_strand_id
1 'polypeptide(L)'
;MVVSLEEMKQYLRVDFGDDDGFITNALHSAESLCADIARLSAEEFAGTQTAKIAVMYAVAYLYEHREDADHHALTLSLRSLLEGVRRSKF
;
A
#
# COMPACT_ATOMS: atom_id res chain seq x y z
N MET A 1 10.57 -4.75 1.15
CA MET A 1 9.13 -4.44 1.02
C MET A 1 8.30 -5.25 1.99
N VAL A 2 7.22 -4.68 2.51
CA VAL A 2 6.33 -5.40 3.44
C VAL A 2 5.48 -6.44 2.74
N VAL A 3 5.21 -6.24 1.45
CA VAL A 3 4.41 -7.16 0.64
C VAL A 3 5.22 -7.54 -0.58
N SER A 4 5.35 -8.85 -0.84
CA SER A 4 6.07 -9.31 -2.02
C SER A 4 5.16 -9.22 -3.26
N LEU A 5 5.79 -9.23 -4.44
CA LEU A 5 5.05 -9.27 -5.69
C LEU A 5 4.14 -10.49 -5.74
N GLU A 6 4.65 -11.64 -5.33
CA GLU A 6 3.86 -12.87 -5.35
C GLU A 6 2.64 -12.79 -4.44
N GLU A 7 2.80 -12.27 -3.23
CA GLU A 7 1.69 -12.08 -2.31
C GLU A 7 0.63 -11.16 -2.90
N MET A 8 1.07 -10.07 -3.52
CA MET A 8 0.15 -9.11 -4.10
C MET A 8 -0.61 -9.71 -5.28
N LYS A 9 0.09 -10.47 -6.11
CA LYS A 9 -0.55 -11.12 -7.26
C LYS A 9 -1.60 -12.14 -6.78
N GLN A 10 -1.31 -12.89 -5.74
CA GLN A 10 -2.27 -13.83 -5.18
C GLN A 10 -3.52 -13.09 -4.66
N TYR A 11 -3.29 -11.98 -3.98
CA TYR A 11 -4.41 -11.18 -3.47
C TYR A 11 -5.28 -10.65 -4.60
N LEU A 12 -4.66 -10.19 -5.68
CA LEU A 12 -5.36 -9.66 -6.86
C LEU A 12 -5.88 -10.76 -7.78
N ARG A 13 -5.49 -12.01 -7.54
CA ARG A 13 -5.84 -13.16 -8.38
C ARG A 13 -5.32 -13.00 -9.81
N VAL A 14 -4.08 -12.56 -9.93
CA VAL A 14 -3.39 -12.36 -11.20
C VAL A 14 -2.36 -13.47 -11.37
N ASP A 15 -2.50 -14.28 -12.41
CA ASP A 15 -1.61 -15.42 -12.66
C ASP A 15 -0.55 -15.14 -13.71
N PHE A 16 -0.77 -14.15 -14.56
CA PHE A 16 0.12 -13.86 -15.68
C PHE A 16 1.10 -12.75 -15.29
N GLY A 17 2.14 -12.58 -16.12
CA GLY A 17 3.20 -11.62 -15.82
C GLY A 17 3.07 -10.26 -16.47
N ASP A 18 1.99 -10.01 -17.21
CA ASP A 18 1.84 -8.78 -17.99
C ASP A 18 1.83 -7.53 -17.12
N ASP A 19 1.32 -7.64 -15.91
CA ASP A 19 1.19 -6.50 -15.00
C ASP A 19 2.27 -6.46 -13.92
N ASP A 20 3.27 -7.35 -13.98
CA ASP A 20 4.29 -7.41 -12.92
C ASP A 20 5.00 -6.09 -12.71
N GLY A 21 5.35 -5.40 -13.82
CA GLY A 21 6.00 -4.09 -13.70
C GLY A 21 5.12 -3.06 -13.01
N PHE A 22 3.86 -3.01 -13.40
CA PHE A 22 2.91 -2.08 -12.78
C PHE A 22 2.75 -2.39 -11.29
N ILE A 23 2.54 -3.66 -10.96
CA ILE A 23 2.31 -4.06 -9.57
C ILE A 23 3.54 -3.79 -8.72
N THR A 24 4.75 -4.06 -9.25
CA THR A 24 5.98 -3.78 -8.51
C THR A 24 6.13 -2.30 -8.21
N ASN A 25 5.89 -1.46 -9.21
CA ASN A 25 5.97 -0.01 -9.03
C ASN A 25 4.91 0.47 -8.05
N ALA A 26 3.71 -0.09 -8.13
CA ALA A 26 2.63 0.27 -7.20
C ALA A 26 2.98 -0.12 -5.77
N LEU A 27 3.63 -1.27 -5.58
CA LEU A 27 4.07 -1.69 -4.25
C LEU A 27 5.05 -0.69 -3.64
N HIS A 28 6.04 -0.25 -4.43
CA HIS A 28 7.00 0.74 -3.94
C HIS A 28 6.32 2.07 -3.61
N SER A 29 5.45 2.53 -4.50
CA SER A 29 4.73 3.80 -4.29
C SER A 29 3.81 3.72 -3.09
N ALA A 30 3.08 2.62 -2.95
CA ALA A 30 2.14 2.44 -1.84
C ALA A 30 2.86 2.38 -0.51
N GLU A 31 4.01 1.70 -0.46
CA GLU A 31 4.79 1.61 0.77
C GLU A 31 5.27 2.98 1.21
N SER A 32 5.81 3.78 0.27
CA SER A 32 6.24 5.13 0.58
C SER A 32 5.08 6.02 1.03
N LEU A 33 3.96 5.96 0.33
CA LEU A 33 2.79 6.75 0.66
C LEU A 33 2.27 6.40 2.05
N CYS A 34 2.16 5.12 2.35
CA CYS A 34 1.66 4.68 3.66
C CYS A 34 2.59 5.09 4.79
N ALA A 35 3.90 4.96 4.59
CA ALA A 35 4.87 5.38 5.59
C ALA A 35 4.78 6.87 5.87
N ASP A 36 4.63 7.67 4.81
CA ASP A 36 4.47 9.11 4.95
C ASP A 36 3.21 9.47 5.72
N ILE A 37 2.10 8.83 5.39
CA ILE A 37 0.82 9.08 6.07
C ILE A 37 0.93 8.71 7.54
N ALA A 38 1.60 7.60 7.85
CA ALA A 38 1.79 7.15 9.23
C ALA A 38 2.84 7.96 9.97
N ARG A 39 3.60 8.78 9.26
CA ARG A 39 4.71 9.58 9.81
C ARG A 39 5.78 8.70 10.43
N LEU A 40 6.10 7.63 9.73
CA LEU A 40 7.13 6.67 10.14
C LEU A 40 8.20 6.57 9.07
N SER A 41 9.40 6.21 9.48
CA SER A 41 10.43 5.81 8.51
C SER A 41 10.01 4.49 7.87
N ALA A 42 10.66 4.14 6.75
CA ALA A 42 10.37 2.88 6.09
C ALA A 42 10.55 1.68 7.03
N GLU A 43 11.60 1.72 7.86
CA GLU A 43 11.87 0.64 8.80
C GLU A 43 10.81 0.55 9.89
N GLU A 44 10.43 1.71 10.44
CA GLU A 44 9.40 1.74 11.48
C GLU A 44 8.07 1.26 10.94
N PHE A 45 7.73 1.70 9.72
CA PHE A 45 6.47 1.31 9.08
C PHE A 45 6.43 -0.20 8.86
N ALA A 46 7.52 -0.77 8.35
CA ALA A 46 7.58 -2.20 8.08
C ALA A 46 7.38 -3.05 9.33
N GLY A 47 7.68 -2.50 10.50
CA GLY A 47 7.47 -3.19 11.77
C GLY A 47 6.06 -3.12 12.33
N THR A 48 5.15 -2.38 11.70
CA THR A 48 3.79 -2.27 12.22
C THR A 48 2.91 -3.40 11.68
N GLN A 49 1.94 -3.81 12.47
CA GLN A 49 1.03 -4.89 12.06
C GLN A 49 0.09 -4.46 10.94
N THR A 50 -0.19 -3.17 10.85
CA THR A 50 -1.13 -2.64 9.86
C THR A 50 -0.46 -2.42 8.51
N ALA A 51 0.87 -2.42 8.45
CA ALA A 51 1.60 -2.07 7.24
C ALA A 51 1.19 -2.91 6.04
N LYS A 52 1.17 -4.23 6.19
CA LYS A 52 0.85 -5.13 5.08
C LYS A 52 -0.56 -4.87 4.55
N ILE A 53 -1.52 -4.72 5.44
CA ILE A 53 -2.91 -4.48 5.05
C ILE A 53 -3.04 -3.16 4.30
N ALA A 54 -2.41 -2.11 4.81
CA ALA A 54 -2.47 -0.78 4.20
C ALA A 54 -1.85 -0.78 2.80
N VAL A 55 -0.68 -1.40 2.65
CA VAL A 55 0.00 -1.46 1.35
C VAL A 55 -0.84 -2.27 0.36
N MET A 56 -1.38 -3.42 0.77
CA MET A 56 -2.22 -4.23 -0.11
C MET A 56 -3.46 -3.48 -0.55
N TYR A 57 -4.09 -2.76 0.37
CA TYR A 57 -5.25 -1.93 0.04
C TYR A 57 -4.90 -0.89 -1.02
N ALA A 58 -3.80 -0.19 -0.81
CA ALA A 58 -3.37 0.87 -1.73
C ALA A 58 -3.06 0.32 -3.12
N VAL A 59 -2.34 -0.81 -3.19
CA VAL A 59 -1.99 -1.41 -4.48
C VAL A 59 -3.26 -1.90 -5.19
N ALA A 60 -4.16 -2.54 -4.46
CA ALA A 60 -5.41 -3.03 -5.06
C ALA A 60 -6.22 -1.87 -5.64
N TYR A 61 -6.30 -0.76 -4.90
CA TYR A 61 -6.98 0.42 -5.41
C TYR A 61 -6.34 0.94 -6.69
N LEU A 62 -5.01 1.09 -6.68
CA LEU A 62 -4.29 1.59 -7.86
C LEU A 62 -4.43 0.64 -9.05
N TYR A 63 -4.43 -0.66 -8.79
CA TYR A 63 -4.58 -1.66 -9.85
C TYR A 63 -5.97 -1.59 -10.50
N GLU A 64 -6.99 -1.45 -9.66
CA GLU A 64 -8.38 -1.42 -10.15
C GLU A 64 -8.76 -0.10 -10.79
N HIS A 65 -8.05 0.99 -10.45
CA HIS A 65 -8.36 2.33 -10.93
C HIS A 65 -7.18 2.94 -11.68
N ARG A 66 -6.50 2.14 -12.50
CA ARG A 66 -5.29 2.58 -13.20
C ARG A 66 -5.48 3.83 -14.03
N GLU A 67 -6.66 3.99 -14.62
CA GLU A 67 -6.92 5.09 -15.53
C GLU A 67 -7.53 6.30 -14.85
N ASP A 68 -8.17 6.11 -13.71
CA ASP A 68 -8.91 7.18 -13.05
C ASP A 68 -8.74 7.19 -11.54
N ALA A 69 -7.54 6.85 -11.07
CA ALA A 69 -7.26 6.80 -9.63
C ALA A 69 -7.50 8.17 -8.99
N ASP A 70 -8.25 8.17 -7.90
CA ASP A 70 -8.46 9.36 -7.09
C ASP A 70 -7.52 9.29 -5.90
N HIS A 71 -6.37 9.95 -6.02
CA HIS A 71 -5.35 9.91 -4.98
C HIS A 71 -5.79 10.55 -3.69
N HIS A 72 -6.68 11.54 -3.77
CA HIS A 72 -7.22 12.18 -2.57
C HIS A 72 -8.08 11.19 -1.78
N ALA A 73 -8.99 10.50 -2.48
CA ALA A 73 -9.84 9.50 -1.84
C ALA A 73 -9.02 8.36 -1.26
N LEU A 74 -8.00 7.90 -1.99
CA LEU A 74 -7.10 6.86 -1.51
C LEU A 74 -6.37 7.32 -0.24
N THR A 75 -5.85 8.54 -0.25
CA THR A 75 -5.14 9.08 0.91
C THR A 75 -6.03 9.14 2.14
N LEU A 76 -7.28 9.56 1.98
CA LEU A 76 -8.22 9.60 3.10
C LEU A 76 -8.49 8.20 3.67
N SER A 77 -8.65 7.22 2.80
CA SER A 77 -8.86 5.84 3.24
C SER A 77 -7.65 5.30 3.98
N LEU A 78 -6.45 5.57 3.47
CA LEU A 78 -5.22 5.13 4.13
C LEU A 78 -5.01 5.82 5.47
N ARG A 79 -5.38 7.09 5.59
CA ARG A 79 -5.30 7.79 6.87
C ARG A 79 -6.19 7.14 7.91
N SER A 80 -7.38 6.71 7.52
CA SER A 80 -8.27 5.98 8.42
C SER A 80 -7.64 4.67 8.87
N LEU A 81 -7.10 3.91 7.94
CA LEU A 81 -6.46 2.62 8.25
C LEU A 81 -5.26 2.79 9.18
N LEU A 82 -4.50 3.86 8.98
CA LEU A 82 -3.24 4.06 9.69
C LEU A 82 -3.36 4.95 10.91
N GLU A 83 -4.56 5.39 11.25
CA GLU A 83 -4.73 6.33 12.34
C GLU A 83 -4.24 5.79 13.68
N GLY A 84 -4.49 4.52 13.96
CA GLY A 84 -4.00 3.91 15.19
C GLY A 84 -2.48 3.91 15.28
N VAL A 85 -1.81 3.66 14.15
CA VAL A 85 -0.35 3.67 14.09
C VAL A 85 0.17 5.09 14.29
N ARG A 86 -0.44 6.08 13.63
CA ARG A 86 -0.06 7.48 13.79
C ARG A 86 -0.20 7.94 15.23
N ARG A 87 -1.28 7.54 15.88
CA ARG A 87 -1.53 7.92 17.28
C ARG A 87 -0.49 7.37 18.22
N SER A 88 0.02 6.18 17.93
CA SER A 88 0.99 5.55 18.82
C SER A 88 2.33 6.27 18.85
N LYS A 89 2.52 7.25 17.97
CA LYS A 89 3.74 8.04 17.92
C LYS A 89 3.74 9.21 18.89
N PHE A 90 2.63 9.50 19.51
CA PHE A 90 2.54 10.64 20.44
C PHE A 90 2.72 10.24 21.89
#